data_a7784990b3821677714435399fe06d49
#
_entry.id   a7784990b3821677714435399fe06d49
#
_cell.length_a   1.000
_cell.length_b   1.000
_cell.length_c   1.000
_cell.angle_alpha   90.00
_cell.angle_beta   90.00
_cell.angle_gamma   90.00
#
_symmetry.space_group_name_H-M   'P 1'
#
loop_
_entity.id
_entity.type
_entity.pdbx_description
1 polymer ?
#
loop_
_entity_poly.entity_id
_entity_poly.type
_entity_poly.pdbx_seq_one_letter_code
_entity_poly.pdbx_strand_id
1 'polypeptide(L)'
;VAVFNKGLQEGEVVRDAKGRQAYALTLLRCVGWLSRPDLVSRRGGAGPTISTGDSQMQGEHTFEFSLTTYRGDWRSANIQAMAHSFAYPPVAWATNEHDGSLGLDVPLATITPGVVPTAMTRSDVDGAPVIRVYNATGGPAETSVSVPWAGPGAGLCDLMEEHVETLTPAGPWRFPLRPWEIASVRFGRS
;
A
#
# COMPACT_ATOMS: atom_id res chain seq x y z
N VAL A 1 20.23 0.13 1.16
CA VAL A 1 19.61 -1.02 1.83
C VAL A 1 18.14 -0.71 2.01
N ALA A 2 17.27 -1.68 1.78
CA ALA A 2 15.84 -1.61 2.11
C ALA A 2 15.44 -2.83 2.93
N VAL A 3 14.47 -2.62 3.82
CA VAL A 3 13.83 -3.67 4.62
C VAL A 3 12.37 -3.74 4.21
N PHE A 4 11.93 -4.91 3.81
CA PHE A 4 10.53 -5.20 3.53
C PHE A 4 9.95 -5.98 4.71
N ASN A 5 8.69 -5.77 5.02
CA ASN A 5 8.01 -6.51 6.08
C ASN A 5 6.55 -6.75 5.72
N LYS A 6 5.91 -7.66 6.45
CA LYS A 6 4.47 -7.90 6.38
C LYS A 6 3.85 -7.49 7.71
N GLY A 7 3.13 -6.36 7.69
CA GLY A 7 2.36 -5.88 8.83
C GLY A 7 3.16 -5.29 10.00
N LEU A 8 4.46 -5.04 9.84
CA LEU A 8 5.28 -4.37 10.85
C LEU A 8 5.42 -2.90 10.45
N GLN A 9 4.80 -2.01 11.18
CA GLN A 9 4.60 -0.62 10.75
C GLN A 9 5.63 0.37 11.30
N GLU A 10 6.48 -0.06 12.22
CA GLU A 10 7.43 0.83 12.88
C GLU A 10 8.86 0.33 12.71
N GLY A 11 9.75 1.26 12.40
CA GLY A 11 11.19 1.02 12.36
C GLY A 11 11.95 2.33 12.41
N GLU A 12 13.17 2.29 12.91
CA GLU A 12 14.02 3.46 13.00
C GLU A 12 15.48 3.14 12.72
N VAL A 13 16.24 4.14 12.33
CA VAL A 13 17.70 4.04 12.23
C VAL A 13 18.31 4.53 13.52
N VAL A 14 18.91 3.62 14.27
CA VAL A 14 19.56 3.89 15.55
C VAL A 14 21.09 3.79 15.43
N ARG A 15 21.80 4.28 16.43
CA ARG A 15 23.24 4.00 16.58
C ARG A 15 23.43 2.91 17.62
N ASP A 16 24.20 1.89 17.24
CA ASP A 16 24.59 0.85 18.20
C ASP A 16 25.60 1.37 19.24
N ALA A 17 25.94 0.55 20.21
CA ALA A 17 26.90 0.90 21.27
C ALA A 17 28.32 1.26 20.75
N LYS A 18 28.65 0.89 19.50
CA LYS A 18 29.90 1.23 18.81
C LYS A 18 29.78 2.42 17.88
N GLY A 19 28.62 3.12 17.90
CA GLY A 19 28.35 4.29 17.06
C GLY A 19 28.01 3.97 15.60
N ARG A 20 27.84 2.70 15.22
CA ARG A 20 27.46 2.29 13.87
C ARG A 20 25.96 2.41 13.69
N GLN A 21 25.52 2.74 12.48
CA GLN A 21 24.10 2.75 12.14
C GLN A 21 23.53 1.33 12.13
N ALA A 22 22.40 1.17 12.79
CA ALA A 22 21.62 -0.06 12.79
C ALA A 22 20.16 0.27 12.52
N TYR A 23 19.46 -0.61 11.81
CA TYR A 23 18.01 -0.50 11.62
C TYR A 23 17.32 -1.36 12.67
N ALA A 24 16.49 -0.72 13.48
CA ALA A 24 15.65 -1.38 14.47
C ALA A 24 14.23 -1.51 13.93
N LEU A 25 13.76 -2.74 13.73
CA LEU A 25 12.39 -3.04 13.31
C LEU A 25 11.59 -3.44 14.56
N THR A 26 10.50 -2.72 14.82
CA THR A 26 9.61 -3.04 15.93
C THR A 26 8.80 -4.29 15.60
N LEU A 27 8.99 -5.35 16.35
CA LEU A 27 8.25 -6.60 16.18
C LEU A 27 6.94 -6.61 16.97
N LEU A 28 7.01 -6.21 18.25
CA LEU A 28 5.86 -6.14 19.14
C LEU A 28 5.88 -4.85 19.95
N ARG A 29 4.72 -4.31 20.18
CA ARG A 29 4.52 -3.13 21.01
C ARG A 29 3.56 -3.47 22.14
N CYS A 30 4.11 -3.98 23.23
CA CYS A 30 3.37 -4.47 24.37
C CYS A 30 3.31 -3.41 25.47
N VAL A 31 2.12 -3.21 26.03
CA VAL A 31 1.89 -2.29 27.14
C VAL A 31 1.08 -2.98 28.23
N GLY A 32 1.38 -2.71 29.50
CA GLY A 32 0.61 -3.26 30.64
C GLY A 32 -0.55 -2.36 31.07
N TRP A 33 -0.59 -1.13 30.58
CA TRP A 33 -1.57 -0.12 30.94
C TRP A 33 -1.95 0.73 29.74
N LEU A 34 -3.20 1.06 29.58
CA LEU A 34 -3.70 1.93 28.51
C LEU A 34 -3.06 3.32 28.58
N SER A 35 -2.91 3.88 29.77
CA SER A 35 -2.20 5.13 30.01
C SER A 35 -1.53 5.10 31.39
N ARG A 36 -0.39 5.79 31.51
CA ARG A 36 0.33 5.98 32.77
C ARG A 36 0.79 7.43 32.88
N PRO A 37 0.71 8.04 34.08
CA PRO A 37 1.18 9.41 34.31
C PRO A 37 2.70 9.51 34.57
N ASP A 38 3.37 8.38 34.79
CA ASP A 38 4.77 8.27 35.24
C ASP A 38 5.75 7.87 34.12
N LEU A 39 5.38 8.09 32.85
CA LEU A 39 6.27 7.82 31.72
C LEU A 39 7.46 8.79 31.69
N VAL A 40 8.66 8.28 31.39
CA VAL A 40 9.87 9.10 31.28
C VAL A 40 9.77 10.10 30.12
N SER A 41 9.16 9.68 29.00
CA SER A 41 9.00 10.48 27.80
C SER A 41 7.90 11.55 27.90
N ARG A 42 6.98 11.40 28.85
CA ARG A 42 5.84 12.31 29.05
C ARG A 42 5.34 12.24 30.47
N ARG A 43 5.25 13.39 31.11
CA ARG A 43 4.59 13.54 32.42
C ARG A 43 3.11 13.85 32.24
N GLY A 44 2.28 13.31 33.13
CA GLY A 44 0.84 13.47 33.11
C GLY A 44 0.10 12.39 32.29
N GLY A 45 -1.15 12.12 32.66
CA GLY A 45 -1.99 11.13 32.01
C GLY A 45 -2.52 11.62 30.65
N ALA A 46 -2.66 10.73 29.69
CA ALA A 46 -3.31 10.98 28.40
C ALA A 46 -4.62 10.20 28.26
N GLY A 47 -5.01 9.48 29.30
CA GLY A 47 -6.23 8.68 29.35
C GLY A 47 -6.35 7.95 30.69
N PRO A 48 -7.35 7.10 30.86
CA PRO A 48 -7.57 6.36 32.09
C PRO A 48 -6.43 5.37 32.35
N THR A 49 -6.06 5.22 33.61
CA THR A 49 -5.10 4.23 34.07
C THR A 49 -5.80 2.88 34.22
N ILE A 50 -5.93 2.16 33.09
CA ILE A 50 -6.59 0.86 33.02
C ILE A 50 -5.53 -0.20 32.69
N SER A 51 -5.54 -1.30 33.43
CA SER A 51 -4.68 -2.46 33.13
C SER A 51 -5.14 -3.12 31.84
N THR A 52 -4.17 -3.44 30.98
CA THR A 52 -4.37 -4.07 29.66
C THR A 52 -3.48 -5.32 29.57
N GLY A 53 -3.68 -6.29 30.48
CA GLY A 53 -2.85 -7.50 30.55
C GLY A 53 -2.74 -8.26 29.24
N ASP A 54 -3.82 -8.35 28.47
CA ASP A 54 -3.86 -9.03 27.18
C ASP A 54 -3.01 -8.33 26.11
N SER A 55 -2.74 -7.04 26.26
CA SER A 55 -1.84 -6.28 25.38
C SER A 55 -0.36 -6.67 25.54
N GLN A 56 -0.03 -7.53 26.48
CA GLN A 56 1.31 -8.09 26.62
C GLN A 56 1.64 -9.14 25.54
N MET A 57 0.62 -9.58 24.79
CA MET A 57 0.81 -10.45 23.63
C MET A 57 1.64 -11.69 23.95
N GLN A 58 1.39 -12.33 25.10
CA GLN A 58 2.11 -13.54 25.50
C GLN A 58 1.82 -14.68 24.52
N GLY A 59 2.85 -15.40 24.10
CA GLY A 59 2.72 -16.53 23.19
C GLY A 59 3.77 -16.54 22.09
N GLU A 60 3.58 -17.43 21.11
CA GLU A 60 4.42 -17.54 19.93
C GLU A 60 3.92 -16.61 18.83
N HIS A 61 4.84 -15.87 18.21
CA HIS A 61 4.56 -14.95 17.12
C HIS A 61 5.50 -15.20 15.96
N THR A 62 4.98 -15.15 14.75
CA THR A 62 5.77 -15.26 13.52
C THR A 62 5.80 -13.92 12.79
N PHE A 63 6.99 -13.47 12.44
CA PHE A 63 7.19 -12.22 11.69
C PHE A 63 7.93 -12.50 10.40
N GLU A 64 7.45 -11.90 9.32
CA GLU A 64 8.08 -12.02 8.01
C GLU A 64 8.69 -10.68 7.59
N PHE A 65 9.99 -10.69 7.31
CA PHE A 65 10.69 -9.54 6.77
C PHE A 65 11.81 -9.98 5.83
N SER A 66 12.25 -9.08 4.97
CA SER A 66 13.32 -9.32 4.01
C SER A 66 14.24 -8.12 3.95
N LEU A 67 15.49 -8.37 3.62
CA LEU A 67 16.53 -7.36 3.46
C LEU A 67 17.06 -7.39 2.04
N THR A 68 17.19 -6.23 1.40
CA THR A 68 17.84 -6.12 0.09
C THR A 68 18.83 -4.96 0.05
N THR A 69 19.82 -5.09 -0.81
CA THR A 69 20.74 -4.01 -1.15
C THR A 69 20.46 -3.53 -2.57
N TYR A 70 20.65 -2.25 -2.84
CA TYR A 70 20.46 -1.66 -4.15
C TYR A 70 21.49 -0.54 -4.40
N ARG A 71 21.65 -0.15 -5.65
CA ARG A 71 22.49 0.99 -6.06
C ARG A 71 21.60 2.18 -6.43
N GLY A 72 22.09 3.38 -6.17
CA GLY A 72 21.39 4.61 -6.51
C GLY A 72 20.24 4.95 -5.57
N ASP A 73 19.23 5.59 -6.10
CA ASP A 73 18.02 5.99 -5.38
C ASP A 73 17.01 4.84 -5.34
N TRP A 74 16.22 4.76 -4.28
CA TRP A 74 15.22 3.73 -4.06
C TRP A 74 14.11 3.71 -5.13
N ARG A 75 13.84 4.86 -5.77
CA ARG A 75 12.87 4.96 -6.86
C ARG A 75 13.39 4.28 -8.12
N SER A 76 14.61 4.62 -8.52
CA SER A 76 15.25 4.01 -9.70
C SER A 76 15.52 2.52 -9.52
N ALA A 77 15.71 2.06 -8.28
CA ALA A 77 15.85 0.66 -7.93
C ALA A 77 14.52 -0.10 -7.80
N ASN A 78 13.38 0.57 -8.03
CA ASN A 78 12.03 0.00 -7.97
C ASN A 78 11.70 -0.72 -6.65
N ILE A 79 12.21 -0.20 -5.54
CA ILE A 79 12.09 -0.80 -4.21
C ILE A 79 10.62 -1.01 -3.80
N GLN A 80 9.73 -0.11 -4.21
CA GLN A 80 8.31 -0.24 -3.90
C GLN A 80 7.65 -1.46 -4.56
N ALA A 81 7.96 -1.73 -5.83
CA ALA A 81 7.43 -2.91 -6.50
C ALA A 81 7.97 -4.20 -5.86
N MET A 82 9.24 -4.21 -5.44
CA MET A 82 9.81 -5.33 -4.70
C MET A 82 9.11 -5.52 -3.35
N ALA A 83 8.80 -4.43 -2.63
CA ALA A 83 8.07 -4.49 -1.37
C ALA A 83 6.65 -5.04 -1.56
N HIS A 84 5.94 -4.62 -2.61
CA HIS A 84 4.63 -5.15 -2.98
C HIS A 84 4.69 -6.63 -3.32
N SER A 85 5.66 -7.07 -4.12
CA SER A 85 5.83 -8.49 -4.45
C SER A 85 6.13 -9.36 -3.22
N PHE A 86 6.84 -8.81 -2.24
CA PHE A 86 7.07 -9.49 -0.97
C PHE A 86 5.81 -9.54 -0.10
N ALA A 87 5.06 -8.44 -0.02
CA ALA A 87 3.85 -8.35 0.80
C ALA A 87 2.68 -9.17 0.23
N TYR A 88 2.56 -9.22 -1.11
CA TYR A 88 1.47 -9.85 -1.84
C TYR A 88 2.00 -10.91 -2.82
N PRO A 89 2.38 -12.09 -2.32
CA PRO A 89 2.88 -13.16 -3.18
C PRO A 89 1.77 -13.65 -4.13
N PRO A 90 2.16 -14.22 -5.30
CA PRO A 90 1.20 -14.83 -6.22
C PRO A 90 0.36 -15.91 -5.54
N VAL A 91 -0.92 -15.95 -5.89
CA VAL A 91 -1.85 -17.00 -5.45
C VAL A 91 -2.04 -17.98 -6.60
N ALA A 92 -1.81 -19.26 -6.32
CA ALA A 92 -2.08 -20.35 -7.27
C ALA A 92 -3.46 -20.96 -7.00
N TRP A 93 -4.23 -21.15 -8.07
CA TRP A 93 -5.54 -21.79 -8.01
C TRP A 93 -5.61 -22.91 -9.01
N ALA A 94 -5.93 -24.11 -8.55
CA ALA A 94 -6.17 -25.26 -9.42
C ALA A 94 -7.64 -25.27 -9.87
N THR A 95 -7.84 -25.41 -11.18
CA THR A 95 -9.18 -25.52 -11.77
C THR A 95 -9.19 -26.56 -12.87
N ASN A 96 -10.38 -27.00 -13.31
CA ASN A 96 -10.54 -27.84 -14.47
C ASN A 96 -10.50 -27.00 -15.75
N GLU A 97 -10.33 -27.68 -16.89
CA GLU A 97 -10.51 -27.05 -18.19
C GLU A 97 -11.93 -26.47 -18.32
N HIS A 98 -12.03 -25.24 -18.75
CA HIS A 98 -13.28 -24.54 -18.97
C HIS A 98 -13.12 -23.47 -20.05
N ASP A 99 -14.21 -23.13 -20.73
CA ASP A 99 -14.23 -22.03 -21.67
C ASP A 99 -14.08 -20.68 -20.94
N GLY A 100 -13.42 -19.73 -21.57
CA GLY A 100 -13.25 -18.38 -21.04
C GLY A 100 -12.92 -17.37 -22.16
N SER A 101 -13.28 -16.13 -21.94
CA SER A 101 -12.98 -15.02 -22.87
C SER A 101 -11.63 -14.37 -22.62
N LEU A 102 -10.98 -14.68 -21.52
CA LEU A 102 -9.68 -14.10 -21.17
C LEU A 102 -8.53 -14.97 -21.72
N GLY A 103 -7.46 -14.32 -22.17
CA GLY A 103 -6.24 -15.02 -22.56
C GLY A 103 -5.47 -15.61 -21.37
N LEU A 104 -4.39 -16.33 -21.67
CA LEU A 104 -3.53 -16.97 -20.67
C LEU A 104 -2.75 -15.96 -19.80
N ASP A 105 -2.50 -14.76 -20.33
CA ASP A 105 -1.78 -13.69 -19.65
C ASP A 105 -2.55 -12.37 -19.86
N VAL A 106 -3.32 -12.02 -18.86
CA VAL A 106 -4.18 -10.82 -18.88
C VAL A 106 -3.86 -9.94 -17.68
N PRO A 107 -3.30 -8.74 -17.87
CA PRO A 107 -3.11 -7.81 -16.78
C PRO A 107 -4.46 -7.34 -16.23
N LEU A 108 -4.65 -7.37 -14.92
CA LEU A 108 -5.82 -6.78 -14.28
C LEU A 108 -5.87 -5.27 -14.49
N ALA A 109 -4.72 -4.61 -14.42
CA ALA A 109 -4.53 -3.21 -14.78
C ALA A 109 -3.10 -2.97 -15.23
N THR A 110 -2.93 -2.02 -16.15
CA THR A 110 -1.61 -1.49 -16.52
C THR A 110 -1.54 -0.03 -16.08
N ILE A 111 -0.52 0.31 -15.31
CA ILE A 111 -0.35 1.63 -14.70
C ILE A 111 1.03 2.17 -15.05
N THR A 112 1.15 3.48 -15.24
CA THR A 112 2.43 4.15 -15.52
C THR A 112 3.49 3.79 -14.46
N PRO A 113 4.72 3.44 -14.86
CA PRO A 113 5.82 3.18 -13.93
C PRO A 113 6.07 4.36 -12.97
N GLY A 114 6.32 4.06 -11.69
CA GLY A 114 6.49 5.06 -10.63
C GLY A 114 5.18 5.54 -10.00
N VAL A 115 4.04 5.20 -10.59
CA VAL A 115 2.72 5.33 -9.96
C VAL A 115 2.34 3.99 -9.36
N VAL A 116 2.00 3.98 -8.09
CA VAL A 116 1.81 2.77 -7.30
C VAL A 116 0.33 2.53 -7.04
N PRO A 117 -0.22 1.37 -7.43
CA PRO A 117 -1.57 0.99 -7.02
C PRO A 117 -1.63 0.70 -5.52
N THR A 118 -2.60 1.26 -4.84
CA THR A 118 -2.83 1.04 -3.40
C THR A 118 -4.07 0.25 -3.10
N ALA A 119 -5.06 0.30 -4.01
CA ALA A 119 -6.28 -0.48 -3.88
C ALA A 119 -6.87 -0.76 -5.26
N MET A 120 -7.50 -1.93 -5.39
CA MET A 120 -8.42 -2.27 -6.44
C MET A 120 -9.66 -2.85 -5.74
N THR A 121 -10.78 -2.16 -5.84
CA THR A 121 -11.99 -2.47 -5.10
C THR A 121 -13.24 -2.26 -5.95
N ARG A 122 -14.39 -2.56 -5.39
CA ARG A 122 -15.69 -2.18 -5.93
C ARG A 122 -16.24 -1.00 -5.15
N SER A 123 -16.84 -0.07 -5.86
CA SER A 123 -17.54 1.07 -5.27
C SER A 123 -18.67 0.59 -4.35
N ASP A 124 -18.74 1.16 -3.16
CA ASP A 124 -19.84 0.90 -2.22
C ASP A 124 -21.17 1.50 -2.72
N VAL A 125 -21.11 2.49 -3.64
CA VAL A 125 -22.29 3.17 -4.16
C VAL A 125 -23.05 2.28 -5.16
N ASP A 126 -22.34 1.65 -6.10
CA ASP A 126 -22.97 0.91 -7.19
C ASP A 126 -22.20 -0.33 -7.65
N GLY A 127 -21.09 -0.68 -6.97
CA GLY A 127 -20.26 -1.82 -7.30
C GLY A 127 -19.38 -1.64 -8.55
N ALA A 128 -19.25 -0.43 -9.07
CA ALA A 128 -18.33 -0.13 -10.17
C ALA A 128 -16.86 -0.36 -9.72
N PRO A 129 -15.96 -0.78 -10.63
CA PRO A 129 -14.56 -0.93 -10.29
C PRO A 129 -13.91 0.41 -9.93
N VAL A 130 -13.07 0.41 -8.89
CA VAL A 130 -12.28 1.57 -8.46
C VAL A 130 -10.82 1.14 -8.30
N ILE A 131 -9.91 1.89 -8.90
CA ILE A 131 -8.48 1.74 -8.70
C ILE A 131 -7.96 3.01 -8.03
N ARG A 132 -7.28 2.86 -6.92
CA ARG A 132 -6.59 3.95 -6.23
C ARG A 132 -5.09 3.84 -6.47
N VAL A 133 -4.49 4.95 -6.82
CA VAL A 133 -3.06 5.05 -7.11
C VAL A 133 -2.46 6.24 -6.37
N TYR A 134 -1.14 6.22 -6.17
CA TYR A 134 -0.42 7.41 -5.75
C TYR A 134 0.88 7.58 -6.55
N ASN A 135 1.27 8.83 -6.73
CA ASN A 135 2.50 9.17 -7.41
C ASN A 135 3.69 9.07 -6.45
N ALA A 136 4.55 8.09 -6.66
CA ALA A 136 5.75 7.86 -5.84
C ALA A 136 7.04 8.42 -6.45
N THR A 137 6.98 9.10 -7.59
CA THR A 137 8.18 9.59 -8.30
C THR A 137 8.87 10.76 -7.61
N GLY A 138 8.14 11.51 -6.76
CA GLY A 138 8.64 12.74 -6.13
C GLY A 138 8.61 13.96 -7.03
N GLY A 139 8.21 13.82 -8.30
CA GLY A 139 7.94 14.88 -9.27
C GLY A 139 6.52 14.76 -9.83
N PRO A 140 6.04 15.72 -10.66
CA PRO A 140 4.80 15.57 -11.39
C PRO A 140 4.86 14.35 -12.31
N ALA A 141 3.76 13.63 -12.46
CA ALA A 141 3.68 12.45 -13.33
C ALA A 141 2.42 12.52 -14.20
N GLU A 142 2.58 12.28 -15.49
CA GLU A 142 1.48 11.92 -16.37
C GLU A 142 1.15 10.46 -16.15
N THR A 143 -0.01 10.23 -15.59
CA THR A 143 -0.48 8.90 -15.21
C THR A 143 -1.37 8.33 -16.28
N SER A 144 -1.18 7.06 -16.59
CA SER A 144 -1.99 6.29 -17.50
C SER A 144 -2.47 5.04 -16.78
N VAL A 145 -3.75 4.78 -16.81
CA VAL A 145 -4.38 3.56 -16.26
C VAL A 145 -5.17 2.88 -17.36
N SER A 146 -4.90 1.60 -17.58
CA SER A 146 -5.64 0.76 -18.51
C SER A 146 -6.20 -0.45 -17.77
N VAL A 147 -7.49 -0.73 -17.97
CA VAL A 147 -8.21 -1.84 -17.33
C VAL A 147 -9.00 -2.57 -18.41
N PRO A 148 -8.47 -3.68 -18.95
CA PRO A 148 -9.06 -4.34 -20.13
C PRO A 148 -10.48 -4.87 -19.95
N TRP A 149 -10.87 -5.12 -18.73
CA TRP A 149 -12.17 -5.71 -18.35
C TRP A 149 -13.18 -4.66 -17.86
N ALA A 150 -12.81 -3.37 -17.76
CA ALA A 150 -13.72 -2.32 -17.36
C ALA A 150 -14.62 -1.90 -18.53
N GLY A 151 -15.83 -1.46 -18.21
CA GLY A 151 -16.74 -0.87 -19.21
C GLY A 151 -16.25 0.49 -19.73
N PRO A 152 -16.91 1.03 -20.72
CA PRO A 152 -16.55 2.31 -21.30
C PRO A 152 -16.76 3.45 -20.30
N GLY A 153 -15.81 4.38 -20.30
CA GLY A 153 -15.84 5.55 -19.42
C GLY A 153 -15.12 5.34 -18.09
N ALA A 154 -14.48 6.40 -17.65
CA ALA A 154 -13.87 6.49 -16.35
C ALA A 154 -13.92 7.93 -15.84
N GLY A 155 -13.83 8.11 -14.54
CA GLY A 155 -13.76 9.41 -13.90
C GLY A 155 -12.87 9.37 -12.66
N LEU A 156 -12.26 10.51 -12.36
CA LEU A 156 -11.66 10.71 -11.07
C LEU A 156 -12.75 10.86 -10.01
N CYS A 157 -12.56 10.25 -8.88
CA CYS A 157 -13.41 10.41 -7.71
C CYS A 157 -12.57 10.70 -6.47
N ASP A 158 -13.20 11.26 -5.47
CA ASP A 158 -12.58 11.46 -4.16
C ASP A 158 -12.54 10.15 -3.33
N LEU A 159 -12.15 10.25 -2.06
CA LEU A 159 -12.09 9.08 -1.17
C LEU A 159 -13.47 8.59 -0.73
N MET A 160 -14.51 9.40 -0.90
CA MET A 160 -15.91 9.02 -0.69
C MET A 160 -16.56 8.50 -1.97
N GLU A 161 -15.78 8.36 -3.06
CA GLU A 161 -16.20 7.92 -4.39
C GLU A 161 -17.15 8.88 -5.10
N GLU A 162 -17.24 10.12 -4.63
CA GLU A 162 -17.97 11.17 -5.32
C GLU A 162 -17.20 11.61 -6.56
N HIS A 163 -17.96 11.81 -7.67
CA HIS A 163 -17.38 12.17 -8.96
C HIS A 163 -16.73 13.56 -8.90
N VAL A 164 -15.47 13.65 -9.34
CA VAL A 164 -14.71 14.90 -9.43
C VAL A 164 -14.55 15.34 -10.88
N GLU A 165 -14.12 14.44 -11.77
CA GLU A 165 -13.79 14.76 -13.15
C GLU A 165 -14.04 13.56 -14.06
N THR A 166 -14.64 13.79 -15.24
CA THR A 166 -14.79 12.75 -16.27
C THR A 166 -13.49 12.67 -17.09
N LEU A 167 -12.91 11.49 -17.14
CA LEU A 167 -11.75 11.24 -17.99
C LEU A 167 -12.21 10.99 -19.42
N THR A 168 -11.57 11.66 -20.39
CA THR A 168 -11.92 11.53 -21.80
C THR A 168 -11.68 10.10 -22.28
N PRO A 169 -12.64 9.54 -23.05
CA PRO A 169 -12.64 8.16 -23.46
C PRO A 169 -11.54 7.84 -24.46
N ALA A 170 -11.27 6.59 -24.52
CA ALA A 170 -10.34 5.79 -25.29
C ALA A 170 -9.08 5.52 -24.47
N GLY A 171 -9.16 4.42 -23.72
CA GLY A 171 -8.08 3.88 -22.91
C GLY A 171 -6.73 3.84 -23.62
N PRO A 172 -5.64 4.03 -22.93
CA PRO A 172 -5.58 4.18 -21.48
C PRO A 172 -6.04 5.56 -21.02
N TRP A 173 -6.75 5.62 -19.90
CA TRP A 173 -7.19 6.88 -19.30
C TRP A 173 -6.00 7.63 -18.73
N ARG A 174 -5.87 8.92 -19.07
CA ARG A 174 -4.73 9.74 -18.71
C ARG A 174 -5.15 10.90 -17.84
N PHE A 175 -4.33 11.19 -16.82
CA PHE A 175 -4.51 12.32 -15.92
C PHE A 175 -3.18 12.68 -15.25
N PRO A 176 -2.95 13.96 -14.91
CA PRO A 176 -1.76 14.39 -14.19
C PRO A 176 -1.87 14.07 -12.71
N LEU A 177 -0.75 13.76 -12.08
CA LEU A 177 -0.61 13.66 -10.63
C LEU A 177 0.52 14.56 -10.15
N ARG A 178 0.26 15.33 -9.13
CA ARG A 178 1.30 16.06 -8.39
C ARG A 178 2.20 15.08 -7.63
N PRO A 179 3.38 15.52 -7.17
CA PRO A 179 4.20 14.70 -6.29
C PRO A 179 3.41 14.20 -5.08
N TRP A 180 3.44 12.90 -4.81
CA TRP A 180 2.80 12.24 -3.67
C TRP A 180 1.26 12.29 -3.66
N GLU A 181 0.66 12.76 -4.72
CA GLU A 181 -0.78 12.83 -4.86
C GLU A 181 -1.39 11.43 -4.96
N ILE A 182 -2.53 11.26 -4.28
CA ILE A 182 -3.38 10.08 -4.36
C ILE A 182 -4.56 10.41 -5.27
N ALA A 183 -4.88 9.52 -6.18
CA ALA A 183 -6.09 9.61 -7.01
C ALA A 183 -6.86 8.29 -7.00
N SER A 184 -8.16 8.38 -7.10
CA SER A 184 -9.05 7.24 -7.31
C SER A 184 -9.69 7.37 -8.69
N VAL A 185 -9.62 6.31 -9.48
CA VAL A 185 -10.27 6.21 -10.79
C VAL A 185 -11.39 5.20 -10.68
N ARG A 186 -12.60 5.64 -10.95
CA ARG A 186 -13.80 4.80 -11.01
C ARG A 186 -14.15 4.55 -12.45
N PHE A 187 -14.38 3.29 -12.80
CA PHE A 187 -14.66 2.86 -14.16
C PHE A 187 -16.13 2.58 -14.36
N GLY A 188 -16.61 2.73 -15.60
CA GLY A 188 -17.95 2.28 -15.97
C GLY A 188 -18.10 0.77 -15.79
N ARG A 189 -19.31 0.32 -15.59
CA ARG A 189 -19.62 -1.12 -15.62
C ARG A 189 -19.53 -1.64 -17.05
N SER A 190 -18.94 -2.82 -17.20
CA SER A 190 -18.99 -3.58 -18.47
C SER A 190 -20.37 -4.16 -18.74
#